data_3bdf0b8beb52e299ee923efdf52eb53c
#
_entry.id   3bdf0b8beb52e299ee923efdf52eb53c
#
_cell.length_a   1.000
_cell.length_b   1.000
_cell.length_c   1.000
_cell.angle_alpha   90.00
_cell.angle_beta   90.00
_cell.angle_gamma   90.00
#
_symmetry.space_group_name_H-M   'P 1'
#
loop_
_entity.id
_entity.type
_entity.pdbx_description
1 polymer ?
#
loop_
_entity_poly.entity_id
_entity_poly.type
_entity_poly.pdbx_seq_one_letter_code
_entity_poly.pdbx_strand_id
1 'polypeptide(L)'
;MKDAIIAGALLGALHGLFAPAMSEPTKGYYTMDAMGCMLLKECTKDVQKINSSKDLRAAFPDSDWDVVADEFDKIMLAFAQIGVDVHLADEKYFPVGHRGVYHTVSNHFYLNRTYVHRPHVLMSVVRHEGWHAAQDCMAGSIKNNMIAIIKPEEDVPMIWKEMVKRTYPSHAQPWEAEATWAGKTENMTQKALESCARGTMWTDYEPTPLTKQWLKENGHIK
;
A
#
# COMPACT_ATOMS: atom_id res chain seq x y z
N MET A 1 11.18 -23.39 3.34
CA MET A 1 10.81 -22.03 2.95
C MET A 1 9.37 -21.86 3.41
N LYS A 2 9.09 -20.84 4.18
CA LYS A 2 7.78 -20.65 4.78
C LYS A 2 7.15 -19.46 4.06
N ASP A 3 6.28 -19.73 3.09
CA ASP A 3 5.42 -18.72 2.51
C ASP A 3 4.55 -18.15 3.64
N ALA A 4 4.67 -16.88 3.93
CA ALA A 4 3.99 -16.32 5.08
C ALA A 4 2.65 -15.72 4.66
N ILE A 5 1.56 -16.26 5.24
CA ILE A 5 0.31 -15.54 5.37
C ILE A 5 0.34 -14.93 6.76
N ILE A 6 0.27 -13.63 6.86
CA ILE A 6 0.36 -12.93 8.16
C ILE A 6 -0.80 -11.96 8.30
N ALA A 7 -1.36 -11.92 9.50
CA ALA A 7 -2.34 -10.91 9.87
C ALA A 7 -1.70 -9.52 9.77
N GLY A 8 -2.15 -8.75 8.81
CA GLY A 8 -1.65 -7.40 8.53
C GLY A 8 -2.30 -6.40 9.47
N ALA A 9 -1.89 -6.40 10.73
CA ALA A 9 -2.16 -5.25 11.58
C ALA A 9 -0.92 -4.34 11.51
N LEU A 10 -1.06 -3.16 10.92
CA LEU A 10 -0.06 -2.09 10.99
C LEU A 10 1.29 -2.34 10.27
N LEU A 11 1.28 -2.57 8.98
CA LEU A 11 2.55 -2.59 8.21
C LEU A 11 3.20 -1.20 8.05
N GLY A 12 2.49 -0.13 8.28
CA GLY A 12 3.05 1.23 8.24
C GLY A 12 3.81 1.69 9.48
N ALA A 13 3.69 0.98 10.60
CA ALA A 13 4.19 1.48 11.90
C ALA A 13 5.61 1.02 12.28
N LEU A 14 6.22 0.10 11.54
CA LEU A 14 7.48 -0.53 11.96
C LEU A 14 8.76 0.18 11.50
N HIS A 15 8.68 1.21 10.69
CA HIS A 15 9.86 1.95 10.21
C HIS A 15 10.53 2.85 11.27
N GLY A 16 9.91 3.04 12.42
CA GLY A 16 10.40 3.94 13.47
C GLY A 16 11.36 3.33 14.49
N LEU A 17 11.57 2.01 14.51
CA LEU A 17 12.25 1.36 15.62
C LEU A 17 13.78 1.32 15.54
N PHE A 18 14.41 1.78 14.46
CA PHE A 18 15.86 1.74 14.28
C PHE A 18 16.49 3.05 13.77
N ALA A 19 15.83 4.19 13.95
CA ALA A 19 16.51 5.46 13.75
C ALA A 19 17.46 5.70 14.94
N PRO A 20 18.72 6.12 14.69
CA PRO A 20 19.60 6.56 15.78
C PRO A 20 18.92 7.70 16.54
N ALA A 21 19.16 7.77 17.85
CA ALA A 21 18.60 8.77 18.77
C ALA A 21 18.72 10.17 18.16
N MET A 22 17.68 10.61 17.51
CA MET A 22 17.57 11.93 16.93
C MET A 22 16.49 12.69 17.70
N SER A 23 16.74 13.98 17.85
CA SER A 23 15.92 15.00 18.48
C SER A 23 14.47 14.60 18.77
N GLU A 24 13.97 14.95 19.95
CA GLU A 24 12.60 14.71 20.38
C GLU A 24 11.60 14.90 19.23
N PRO A 25 10.69 13.93 19.02
CA PRO A 25 9.71 14.03 17.95
C PRO A 25 8.88 15.29 18.13
N THR A 26 8.74 16.08 17.09
CA THR A 26 7.83 17.22 17.08
C THR A 26 6.42 16.73 17.38
N LYS A 27 5.67 17.51 18.17
CA LYS A 27 4.31 17.21 18.63
C LYS A 27 3.44 16.78 17.44
N GLY A 28 2.91 15.55 17.48
CA GLY A 28 2.16 14.96 16.38
C GLY A 28 2.90 13.86 15.60
N TYR A 29 4.19 13.77 15.75
CA TYR A 29 5.01 12.70 15.24
C TYR A 29 4.96 11.48 16.18
N TYR A 30 4.77 10.28 15.68
CA TYR A 30 4.92 9.03 16.42
C TYR A 30 3.86 8.63 17.40
N THR A 31 2.74 9.23 17.44
CA THR A 31 1.71 8.58 18.23
C THR A 31 0.90 7.69 17.29
N MET A 32 0.74 6.45 17.63
CA MET A 32 -0.36 5.61 17.13
C MET A 32 -1.66 6.42 17.13
N ASP A 33 -1.76 7.39 18.00
CA ASP A 33 -2.84 8.36 18.13
C ASP A 33 -3.02 9.26 16.91
N ALA A 34 -1.96 9.73 16.27
CA ALA A 34 -2.09 10.59 15.08
C ALA A 34 -2.62 9.80 13.88
N MET A 35 -2.08 8.60 13.63
CA MET A 35 -2.59 7.68 12.62
C MET A 35 -3.97 7.14 13.02
N GLY A 36 -4.17 6.79 14.28
CA GLY A 36 -5.45 6.34 14.83
C GLY A 36 -6.56 7.36 14.62
N CYS A 37 -6.31 8.62 14.90
CA CYS A 37 -7.23 9.71 14.67
C CYS A 37 -7.67 9.82 13.19
N MET A 38 -6.72 9.65 12.26
CA MET A 38 -6.99 9.65 10.82
C MET A 38 -7.85 8.44 10.41
N LEU A 39 -7.51 7.24 10.92
CA LEU A 39 -8.23 6.00 10.66
C LEU A 39 -9.64 6.00 11.24
N LEU A 40 -9.84 6.61 12.41
CA LEU A 40 -11.14 6.78 13.04
C LEU A 40 -11.96 7.91 12.43
N LYS A 41 -11.41 8.65 11.44
CA LYS A 41 -12.04 9.82 10.82
C LYS A 41 -12.30 10.99 11.79
N GLU A 42 -11.58 11.01 12.90
CA GLU A 42 -11.65 12.07 13.91
C GLU A 42 -10.73 13.25 13.57
N CYS A 43 -9.68 13.00 12.78
CA CYS A 43 -8.77 14.01 12.26
C CYS A 43 -9.13 14.33 10.81
N THR A 44 -10.02 15.28 10.61
CA THR A 44 -10.47 15.67 9.26
C THR A 44 -9.78 16.92 8.74
N LYS A 45 -9.09 17.67 9.60
CA LYS A 45 -8.36 18.86 9.19
C LYS A 45 -7.15 18.46 8.35
N ASP A 46 -7.00 19.09 7.20
CA ASP A 46 -5.88 18.86 6.27
C ASP A 46 -5.82 17.41 5.70
N VAL A 47 -6.98 16.75 5.66
CA VAL A 47 -7.18 15.45 4.98
C VAL A 47 -8.16 15.64 3.84
N GLN A 48 -7.76 15.27 2.63
CA GLN A 48 -8.54 15.44 1.41
C GLN A 48 -8.69 14.09 0.71
N LYS A 49 -9.91 13.68 0.39
CA LYS A 49 -10.16 12.49 -0.44
C LYS A 49 -9.69 12.75 -1.88
N ILE A 50 -9.00 11.78 -2.49
CA ILE A 50 -8.51 11.81 -3.86
C ILE A 50 -9.21 10.71 -4.64
N ASN A 51 -9.84 11.07 -5.76
CA ASN A 51 -10.56 10.13 -6.61
C ASN A 51 -9.97 10.04 -8.03
N SER A 52 -9.17 11.04 -8.44
CA SER A 52 -8.63 11.11 -9.78
C SER A 52 -7.43 12.07 -9.88
N SER A 53 -6.75 12.04 -11.01
CA SER A 53 -5.68 12.98 -11.35
C SER A 53 -6.14 14.45 -11.36
N LYS A 54 -7.45 14.70 -11.52
CA LYS A 54 -8.02 16.05 -11.40
C LYS A 54 -7.83 16.60 -9.99
N ASP A 55 -8.00 15.76 -8.96
CA ASP A 55 -7.81 16.18 -7.57
C ASP A 55 -6.32 16.48 -7.28
N LEU A 56 -5.41 15.73 -7.93
CA LEU A 56 -3.96 16.00 -7.85
C LEU A 56 -3.60 17.35 -8.49
N ARG A 57 -4.18 17.67 -9.66
CA ARG A 57 -3.97 18.98 -10.30
C ARG A 57 -4.47 20.12 -9.43
N ALA A 58 -5.57 19.91 -8.72
CA ALA A 58 -6.09 20.90 -7.78
C ALA A 58 -5.20 21.04 -6.52
N ALA A 59 -4.67 19.93 -6.01
CA ALA A 59 -3.82 19.92 -4.82
C ALA A 59 -2.38 20.42 -5.07
N PHE A 60 -1.86 20.23 -6.30
CA PHE A 60 -0.48 20.53 -6.71
C PHE A 60 -0.45 21.12 -8.13
N PRO A 61 -0.89 22.37 -8.32
CA PRO A 61 -1.07 22.97 -9.64
C PRO A 61 0.23 23.18 -10.42
N ASP A 62 1.37 23.24 -9.73
CA ASP A 62 2.70 23.48 -10.32
C ASP A 62 3.34 22.19 -10.89
N SER A 63 2.69 21.04 -10.76
CA SER A 63 3.21 19.75 -11.21
C SER A 63 2.50 19.25 -12.47
N ASP A 64 3.28 18.67 -13.39
CA ASP A 64 2.74 18.04 -14.60
C ASP A 64 2.23 16.63 -14.29
N TRP A 65 0.92 16.52 -14.06
CA TRP A 65 0.25 15.26 -13.74
C TRP A 65 -0.13 14.45 -14.98
N ASP A 66 -0.05 15.03 -16.19
CA ASP A 66 -0.45 14.35 -17.42
C ASP A 66 0.43 13.12 -17.70
N VAL A 67 1.69 13.18 -17.28
CA VAL A 67 2.67 12.09 -17.45
C VAL A 67 2.30 10.80 -16.70
N VAL A 68 1.38 10.86 -15.72
CA VAL A 68 0.98 9.71 -14.89
C VAL A 68 -0.54 9.52 -14.82
N ALA A 69 -1.32 10.45 -15.40
CA ALA A 69 -2.76 10.51 -15.21
C ALA A 69 -3.49 9.22 -15.61
N ASP A 70 -3.12 8.62 -16.73
CA ASP A 70 -3.80 7.42 -17.25
C ASP A 70 -3.69 6.23 -16.28
N GLU A 71 -2.49 5.91 -15.82
CA GLU A 71 -2.30 4.81 -14.87
C GLU A 71 -2.89 5.16 -13.50
N PHE A 72 -2.68 6.39 -13.04
CA PHE A 72 -3.22 6.84 -11.76
C PHE A 72 -4.75 6.70 -11.72
N ASP A 73 -5.44 7.22 -12.74
CA ASP A 73 -6.90 7.20 -12.79
C ASP A 73 -7.46 5.77 -12.86
N LYS A 74 -6.78 4.87 -13.57
CA LYS A 74 -7.14 3.44 -13.60
C LYS A 74 -6.97 2.77 -12.22
N ILE A 75 -5.88 3.08 -11.51
CA ILE A 75 -5.66 2.60 -10.13
C ILE A 75 -6.75 3.15 -9.21
N MET A 76 -7.09 4.45 -9.29
CA MET A 76 -8.15 5.06 -8.47
C MET A 76 -9.52 4.42 -8.74
N LEU A 77 -9.82 4.11 -10.01
CA LEU A 77 -11.05 3.42 -10.38
C LEU A 77 -11.09 2.00 -9.76
N ALA A 78 -10.00 1.26 -9.86
CA ALA A 78 -9.91 -0.08 -9.27
C ALA A 78 -10.05 -0.03 -7.73
N PHE A 79 -9.40 0.93 -7.06
CA PHE A 79 -9.57 1.16 -5.62
C PHE A 79 -11.03 1.43 -5.25
N ALA A 80 -11.71 2.31 -5.97
CA ALA A 80 -13.13 2.60 -5.72
C ALA A 80 -14.01 1.34 -5.87
N GLN A 81 -13.73 0.50 -6.87
CA GLN A 81 -14.46 -0.74 -7.11
C GLN A 81 -14.27 -1.78 -6.01
N ILE A 82 -13.08 -1.86 -5.41
CA ILE A 82 -12.80 -2.80 -4.32
C ILE A 82 -13.07 -2.21 -2.93
N GLY A 83 -13.46 -0.94 -2.84
CA GLY A 83 -13.82 -0.28 -1.58
C GLY A 83 -12.65 0.31 -0.81
N VAL A 84 -11.54 0.66 -1.47
CA VAL A 84 -10.40 1.39 -0.89
C VAL A 84 -10.61 2.89 -1.07
N ASP A 85 -10.56 3.63 0.02
CA ASP A 85 -10.59 5.10 0.02
C ASP A 85 -9.17 5.68 0.07
N VAL A 86 -8.85 6.58 -0.87
CA VAL A 86 -7.54 7.24 -0.96
C VAL A 86 -7.62 8.67 -0.45
N HIS A 87 -6.67 9.04 0.40
CA HIS A 87 -6.61 10.35 1.03
C HIS A 87 -5.23 10.97 0.91
N LEU A 88 -5.20 12.27 0.65
CA LEU A 88 -4.03 13.12 0.79
C LEU A 88 -4.09 13.81 2.15
N ALA A 89 -3.09 13.60 2.98
CA ALA A 89 -3.07 14.05 4.36
C ALA A 89 -1.78 14.81 4.72
N ASP A 90 -1.85 15.65 5.72
CA ASP A 90 -0.72 16.43 6.22
C ASP A 90 0.33 15.51 6.88
N GLU A 91 1.60 15.88 6.77
CA GLU A 91 2.75 15.13 7.29
C GLU A 91 2.65 14.82 8.79
N LYS A 92 2.00 15.70 9.57
CA LYS A 92 1.81 15.49 11.02
C LYS A 92 1.10 14.20 11.41
N TYR A 93 0.39 13.57 10.47
CA TYR A 93 -0.33 12.31 10.66
C TYR A 93 0.51 11.07 10.36
N PHE A 94 1.73 11.24 9.86
CA PHE A 94 2.59 10.12 9.46
C PHE A 94 3.79 9.97 10.38
N PRO A 95 4.27 8.73 10.57
CA PRO A 95 5.60 8.53 11.13
C PRO A 95 6.66 9.19 10.24
N VAL A 96 7.79 9.58 10.83
CA VAL A 96 8.88 10.26 10.09
C VAL A 96 9.31 9.45 8.87
N GLY A 97 9.34 10.10 7.72
CA GLY A 97 9.81 9.53 6.46
C GLY A 97 8.79 8.68 5.71
N HIS A 98 7.60 8.42 6.28
CA HIS A 98 6.54 7.70 5.57
C HIS A 98 5.92 8.57 4.48
N ARG A 99 5.86 8.03 3.27
CA ARG A 99 5.31 8.71 2.09
C ARG A 99 3.87 8.33 1.79
N GLY A 100 3.47 7.14 2.22
CA GLY A 100 2.13 6.59 2.12
C GLY A 100 1.94 5.47 3.11
N VAL A 101 0.71 5.09 3.35
CA VAL A 101 0.32 3.95 4.19
C VAL A 101 -1.00 3.38 3.69
N TYR A 102 -1.03 2.10 3.35
CA TYR A 102 -2.27 1.35 3.19
C TYR A 102 -2.60 0.63 4.49
N HIS A 103 -3.82 0.83 5.00
CA HIS A 103 -4.28 0.21 6.22
C HIS A 103 -5.32 -0.87 5.92
N THR A 104 -4.92 -2.13 6.05
CA THR A 104 -5.72 -3.31 5.68
C THR A 104 -7.05 -3.43 6.43
N VAL A 105 -7.11 -3.01 7.70
CA VAL A 105 -8.32 -3.14 8.53
C VAL A 105 -9.41 -2.16 8.11
N SER A 106 -9.04 -0.92 7.75
CA SER A 106 -10.01 0.12 7.38
C SER A 106 -10.17 0.31 5.88
N ASN A 107 -9.30 -0.32 5.07
CA ASN A 107 -9.22 -0.16 3.62
C ASN A 107 -9.03 1.31 3.20
N HIS A 108 -8.23 2.03 3.99
CA HIS A 108 -7.86 3.39 3.69
C HIS A 108 -6.40 3.46 3.26
N PHE A 109 -6.16 4.24 2.22
CA PHE A 109 -4.83 4.55 1.75
C PHE A 109 -4.56 6.03 1.95
N TYR A 110 -3.51 6.36 2.70
CA TYR A 110 -3.11 7.73 2.98
C TYR A 110 -1.81 8.06 2.27
N LEU A 111 -1.80 9.20 1.58
CA LEU A 111 -0.66 9.79 0.89
C LEU A 111 -0.15 11.00 1.68
N ASN A 112 1.13 11.02 2.02
CA ASN A 112 1.74 12.14 2.71
C ASN A 112 2.01 13.31 1.75
N ARG A 113 1.25 14.40 1.90
CA ARG A 113 1.27 15.58 1.03
C ARG A 113 2.68 16.13 0.81
N THR A 114 3.52 16.14 1.83
CA THR A 114 4.89 16.68 1.76
C THR A 114 5.78 15.96 0.75
N TYR A 115 5.59 14.64 0.60
CA TYR A 115 6.47 13.83 -0.26
C TYR A 115 5.91 13.56 -1.65
N VAL A 116 4.59 13.62 -1.83
CA VAL A 116 3.93 13.15 -3.07
C VAL A 116 3.59 14.26 -4.07
N HIS A 117 4.17 15.44 -3.92
CA HIS A 117 3.97 16.57 -4.84
C HIS A 117 4.63 16.37 -6.23
N ARG A 118 5.46 15.34 -6.41
CA ARG A 118 6.12 15.01 -7.69
C ARG A 118 5.47 13.77 -8.31
N PRO A 119 5.04 13.82 -9.58
CA PRO A 119 4.29 12.73 -10.22
C PRO A 119 4.94 11.35 -10.10
N HIS A 120 6.24 11.21 -10.42
CA HIS A 120 6.93 9.92 -10.32
C HIS A 120 7.12 9.42 -8.87
N VAL A 121 7.26 10.34 -7.90
CA VAL A 121 7.33 9.95 -6.48
C VAL A 121 5.97 9.46 -6.02
N LEU A 122 4.90 10.21 -6.35
CA LEU A 122 3.53 9.80 -6.05
C LEU A 122 3.24 8.42 -6.64
N MET A 123 3.52 8.21 -7.93
CA MET A 123 3.24 6.92 -8.57
C MET A 123 4.03 5.77 -7.96
N SER A 124 5.28 6.00 -7.56
CA SER A 124 6.05 4.97 -6.84
C SER A 124 5.38 4.58 -5.52
N VAL A 125 4.80 5.54 -4.79
CA VAL A 125 4.06 5.28 -3.55
C VAL A 125 2.72 4.62 -3.84
N VAL A 126 1.95 5.13 -4.79
CA VAL A 126 0.63 4.59 -5.17
C VAL A 126 0.74 3.14 -5.65
N ARG A 127 1.76 2.83 -6.44
CA ARG A 127 2.00 1.46 -6.90
C ARG A 127 2.42 0.54 -5.74
N HIS A 128 3.28 1.01 -4.83
CA HIS A 128 3.74 0.23 -3.68
C HIS A 128 2.60 -0.09 -2.71
N GLU A 129 1.91 0.92 -2.23
CA GLU A 129 0.80 0.75 -1.29
C GLU A 129 -0.41 0.07 -1.95
N GLY A 130 -0.64 0.35 -3.23
CA GLY A 130 -1.66 -0.34 -4.01
C GLY A 130 -1.35 -1.82 -4.21
N TRP A 131 -0.08 -2.22 -4.24
CA TRP A 131 0.29 -3.63 -4.25
C TRP A 131 -0.10 -4.33 -2.96
N HIS A 132 0.01 -3.66 -1.80
CA HIS A 132 -0.49 -4.21 -0.54
C HIS A 132 -2.02 -4.42 -0.56
N ALA A 133 -2.78 -3.55 -1.22
CA ALA A 133 -4.22 -3.78 -1.41
C ALA A 133 -4.48 -4.98 -2.35
N ALA A 134 -3.64 -5.22 -3.36
CA ALA A 134 -3.73 -6.42 -4.18
C ALA A 134 -3.34 -7.69 -3.39
N GLN A 135 -2.33 -7.62 -2.50
CA GLN A 135 -1.95 -8.70 -1.59
C GLN A 135 -3.07 -9.02 -0.59
N ASP A 136 -3.81 -8.02 -0.12
CA ASP A 136 -5.00 -8.17 0.70
C ASP A 136 -6.10 -8.92 -0.08
N CYS A 137 -6.36 -8.52 -1.31
CA CYS A 137 -7.28 -9.22 -2.21
C CYS A 137 -6.84 -10.67 -2.49
N MET A 138 -5.53 -10.93 -2.66
CA MET A 138 -4.98 -12.27 -2.83
C MET A 138 -5.27 -13.15 -1.60
N ALA A 139 -5.30 -12.57 -0.41
CA ALA A 139 -5.64 -13.26 0.84
C ALA A 139 -7.14 -13.55 1.02
N GLY A 140 -7.96 -13.32 0.02
CA GLY A 140 -9.37 -13.69 0.00
C GLY A 140 -10.33 -12.54 -0.20
N SER A 141 -10.11 -11.45 0.47
CA SER A 141 -10.95 -10.25 0.37
C SER A 141 -10.30 -9.11 1.13
N ILE A 142 -10.37 -7.90 0.62
CA ILE A 142 -9.92 -6.69 1.36
C ILE A 142 -10.74 -6.39 2.63
N LYS A 143 -11.77 -7.20 2.92
CA LYS A 143 -12.55 -7.09 4.16
C LYS A 143 -11.95 -7.85 5.34
N ASN A 144 -10.96 -8.70 5.09
CA ASN A 144 -10.15 -9.29 6.14
C ASN A 144 -8.92 -8.39 6.40
N ASN A 145 -8.12 -8.70 7.38
CA ASN A 145 -6.90 -7.95 7.70
C ASN A 145 -5.63 -8.74 7.35
N MET A 146 -5.74 -9.62 6.35
CA MET A 146 -4.65 -10.50 5.92
C MET A 146 -4.09 -10.02 4.60
N ILE A 147 -2.79 -10.23 4.41
CA ILE A 147 -2.14 -10.07 3.11
C ILE A 147 -1.42 -11.36 2.73
N ALA A 148 -1.35 -11.65 1.44
CA ALA A 148 -0.66 -12.81 0.91
C ALA A 148 0.24 -12.41 -0.25
N ILE A 149 1.39 -13.06 -0.40
CA ILE A 149 2.27 -12.85 -1.54
C ILE A 149 1.55 -13.26 -2.84
N ILE A 150 1.76 -12.48 -3.89
CA ILE A 150 1.14 -12.69 -5.21
C ILE A 150 2.10 -13.44 -6.12
N LYS A 151 3.40 -13.09 -6.06
CA LYS A 151 4.44 -13.67 -6.90
C LYS A 151 5.24 -14.72 -6.14
N PRO A 152 5.57 -15.86 -6.75
CA PRO A 152 6.56 -16.76 -6.17
C PRO A 152 7.85 -16.01 -5.84
N GLU A 153 8.51 -16.38 -4.73
CA GLU A 153 9.71 -15.67 -4.27
C GLU A 153 10.82 -15.67 -5.33
N GLU A 154 10.92 -16.75 -6.11
CA GLU A 154 11.88 -16.89 -7.22
C GLU A 154 11.67 -15.89 -8.36
N ASP A 155 10.42 -15.43 -8.56
CA ASP A 155 10.07 -14.47 -9.62
C ASP A 155 10.42 -13.03 -9.24
N VAL A 156 10.55 -12.74 -7.94
CA VAL A 156 10.91 -11.40 -7.47
C VAL A 156 12.39 -11.14 -7.74
N PRO A 157 12.76 -10.11 -8.53
CA PRO A 157 14.16 -9.83 -8.84
C PRO A 157 15.02 -9.61 -7.59
N MET A 158 16.22 -10.18 -7.58
CA MET A 158 17.12 -10.17 -6.43
C MET A 158 17.40 -8.76 -5.90
N ILE A 159 17.48 -7.76 -6.78
CA ILE A 159 17.72 -6.37 -6.38
C ILE A 159 16.69 -5.86 -5.36
N TRP A 160 15.42 -6.21 -5.53
CA TRP A 160 14.34 -5.78 -4.63
C TRP A 160 14.42 -6.55 -3.30
N LYS A 161 14.74 -7.84 -3.34
CA LYS A 161 14.96 -8.63 -2.12
C LYS A 161 16.12 -8.09 -1.29
N GLU A 162 17.23 -7.71 -1.91
CA GLU A 162 18.37 -7.13 -1.20
C GLU A 162 18.08 -5.71 -0.66
N MET A 163 17.28 -4.93 -1.39
CA MET A 163 16.90 -3.59 -0.94
C MET A 163 16.08 -3.63 0.35
N VAL A 164 15.07 -4.50 0.43
CA VAL A 164 14.19 -4.58 1.60
C VAL A 164 14.88 -5.16 2.83
N LYS A 165 15.94 -5.95 2.70
CA LYS A 165 16.71 -6.49 3.84
C LYS A 165 17.28 -5.41 4.76
N ARG A 166 17.53 -4.22 4.23
CA ARG A 166 18.09 -3.09 4.98
C ARG A 166 17.04 -2.25 5.67
N THR A 167 15.78 -2.39 5.26
CA THR A 167 14.70 -1.47 5.65
C THR A 167 13.62 -2.18 6.46
N TYR A 168 13.38 -3.47 6.19
CA TYR A 168 12.26 -4.21 6.75
C TYR A 168 12.69 -5.41 7.59
N PRO A 169 11.95 -5.75 8.65
CA PRO A 169 12.20 -6.96 9.42
C PRO A 169 12.00 -8.21 8.54
N SER A 170 12.71 -9.29 8.85
CA SER A 170 12.79 -10.49 8.00
C SER A 170 11.42 -11.08 7.65
N HIS A 171 10.46 -11.02 8.58
CA HIS A 171 9.11 -11.54 8.35
C HIS A 171 8.31 -10.70 7.33
N ALA A 172 8.62 -9.42 7.17
CA ALA A 172 7.94 -8.54 6.23
C ALA A 172 8.58 -8.55 4.83
N GLN A 173 9.83 -8.99 4.70
CA GLN A 173 10.61 -8.88 3.46
C GLN A 173 9.95 -9.51 2.24
N PRO A 174 9.27 -10.67 2.30
CA PRO A 174 8.70 -11.27 1.09
C PRO A 174 7.66 -10.38 0.40
N TRP A 175 6.68 -9.86 1.13
CA TRP A 175 5.66 -8.99 0.53
C TRP A 175 6.14 -7.57 0.26
N GLU A 176 7.08 -7.06 1.05
CA GLU A 176 7.69 -5.76 0.84
C GLU A 176 8.61 -5.75 -0.40
N ALA A 177 9.26 -6.86 -0.71
CA ALA A 177 10.05 -7.00 -1.93
C ALA A 177 9.16 -6.94 -3.17
N GLU A 178 8.00 -7.60 -3.16
CA GLU A 178 7.00 -7.48 -4.23
C GLU A 178 6.49 -6.04 -4.35
N ALA A 179 6.07 -5.42 -3.24
CA ALA A 179 5.55 -4.07 -3.25
C ALA A 179 6.59 -3.05 -3.72
N THR A 180 7.85 -3.23 -3.33
CA THR A 180 8.97 -2.39 -3.80
C THR A 180 9.19 -2.56 -5.30
N TRP A 181 9.13 -3.78 -5.82
CA TRP A 181 9.19 -4.06 -7.26
C TRP A 181 8.02 -3.42 -8.00
N ALA A 182 6.80 -3.66 -7.54
CA ALA A 182 5.59 -3.07 -8.12
C ALA A 182 5.64 -1.53 -8.10
N GLY A 183 6.13 -0.93 -7.02
CA GLY A 183 6.33 0.52 -6.90
C GLY A 183 7.23 1.14 -7.97
N LYS A 184 8.07 0.33 -8.62
CA LYS A 184 8.99 0.74 -9.70
C LYS A 184 8.60 0.20 -11.08
N THR A 185 7.52 -0.56 -11.17
CA THR A 185 7.08 -1.20 -12.42
C THR A 185 5.73 -0.63 -12.84
N GLU A 186 5.73 0.05 -13.99
CA GLU A 186 4.50 0.63 -14.55
C GLU A 186 3.45 -0.45 -14.84
N ASN A 187 2.19 -0.12 -14.57
CA ASN A 187 1.01 -0.96 -14.78
C ASN A 187 0.99 -2.30 -14.00
N MET A 188 2.01 -2.62 -13.19
CA MET A 188 2.03 -3.88 -12.44
C MET A 188 0.94 -3.90 -11.38
N THR A 189 0.87 -2.87 -10.55
CA THR A 189 -0.15 -2.69 -9.52
C THR A 189 -1.54 -2.49 -10.13
N GLN A 190 -1.65 -1.67 -11.19
CA GLN A 190 -2.91 -1.47 -11.89
C GLN A 190 -3.55 -2.81 -12.30
N LYS A 191 -2.79 -3.68 -12.98
CA LYS A 191 -3.29 -4.98 -13.44
C LYS A 191 -3.76 -5.87 -12.30
N ALA A 192 -3.03 -5.90 -11.18
CA ALA A 192 -3.41 -6.70 -10.02
C ALA A 192 -4.69 -6.17 -9.35
N LEU A 193 -4.82 -4.86 -9.20
CA LEU A 193 -6.04 -4.24 -8.65
C LEU A 193 -7.24 -4.41 -9.60
N GLU A 194 -7.05 -4.33 -10.90
CA GLU A 194 -8.11 -4.62 -11.87
C GLU A 194 -8.57 -6.08 -11.79
N SER A 195 -7.65 -7.03 -11.59
CA SER A 195 -8.00 -8.44 -11.39
C SER A 195 -8.80 -8.65 -10.09
N CYS A 196 -8.41 -7.93 -9.02
CA CYS A 196 -9.17 -7.90 -7.79
C CYS A 196 -10.59 -7.36 -8.02
N ALA A 197 -10.71 -6.21 -8.69
CA ALA A 197 -12.00 -5.56 -8.96
C ALA A 197 -12.93 -6.42 -9.83
N ARG A 198 -12.38 -7.20 -10.76
CA ARG A 198 -13.15 -8.14 -11.57
C ARG A 198 -13.47 -9.46 -10.85
N GLY A 199 -12.91 -9.71 -9.67
CA GLY A 199 -13.04 -11.01 -8.98
C GLY A 199 -12.26 -12.14 -9.65
N THR A 200 -11.25 -11.83 -10.45
CA THR A 200 -10.42 -12.80 -11.20
C THR A 200 -9.02 -12.97 -10.60
N MET A 201 -8.78 -12.45 -9.38
CA MET A 201 -7.46 -12.41 -8.77
C MET A 201 -6.75 -13.76 -8.78
N TRP A 202 -7.45 -14.83 -8.40
CA TRP A 202 -6.88 -16.19 -8.31
C TRP A 202 -6.82 -16.94 -9.65
N THR A 203 -7.41 -16.38 -10.70
CA THR A 203 -7.30 -16.89 -12.08
C THR A 203 -6.17 -16.21 -12.81
N ASP A 204 -6.03 -14.90 -12.63
CA ASP A 204 -5.00 -14.08 -13.29
C ASP A 204 -3.63 -14.22 -12.59
N TYR A 205 -3.66 -14.51 -11.29
CA TYR A 205 -2.49 -14.77 -10.44
C TYR A 205 -2.72 -16.05 -9.64
N GLU A 206 -1.99 -17.10 -9.97
CA GLU A 206 -2.13 -18.37 -9.24
C GLU A 206 -1.64 -18.20 -7.80
N PRO A 207 -2.49 -18.49 -6.78
CA PRO A 207 -2.07 -18.43 -5.40
C PRO A 207 -0.94 -19.42 -5.10
N THR A 208 0.05 -19.00 -4.29
CA THR A 208 1.10 -19.91 -3.82
C THR A 208 0.49 -21.11 -3.07
N PRO A 209 1.19 -22.23 -2.93
CA PRO A 209 0.66 -23.42 -2.25
C PRO A 209 0.12 -23.10 -0.85
N LEU A 210 0.82 -22.27 -0.08
CA LEU A 210 0.39 -21.87 1.26
C LEU A 210 -0.84 -20.96 1.24
N THR A 211 -0.87 -19.97 0.34
CA THR A 211 -2.04 -19.10 0.13
C THR A 211 -3.26 -19.95 -0.27
N LYS A 212 -3.06 -20.89 -1.18
CA LYS A 212 -4.13 -21.80 -1.65
C LYS A 212 -4.69 -22.66 -0.52
N GLN A 213 -3.81 -23.18 0.35
CA GLN A 213 -4.22 -23.91 1.55
C GLN A 213 -5.07 -23.02 2.47
N TRP A 214 -4.58 -21.81 2.78
CA TRP A 214 -5.29 -20.85 3.62
C TRP A 214 -6.67 -20.46 3.03
N LEU A 215 -6.75 -20.20 1.71
CA LEU A 215 -8.01 -19.90 1.04
C LEU A 215 -9.02 -21.05 1.14
N LYS A 216 -8.57 -22.32 1.07
CA LYS A 216 -9.43 -23.50 1.28
C LYS A 216 -9.91 -23.60 2.72
N GLU A 217 -9.00 -23.47 3.70
CA GLU A 217 -9.30 -23.55 5.12
C GLU A 217 -10.30 -22.47 5.57
N ASN A 218 -10.31 -21.32 4.90
CA ASN A 218 -11.23 -20.21 5.17
C ASN A 218 -12.44 -20.15 4.22
N GLY A 219 -12.62 -21.17 3.36
CA GLY A 219 -13.82 -21.32 2.52
C GLY A 219 -13.91 -20.37 1.34
N HIS A 220 -12.80 -19.73 0.94
CA HIS A 220 -12.75 -18.85 -0.23
C HIS A 220 -12.69 -19.62 -1.55
N ILE A 221 -12.07 -20.79 -1.56
CA ILE A 221 -12.00 -21.71 -2.70
C ILE A 221 -12.31 -23.15 -2.25
N LYS A 222 -12.69 -24.04 -3.19
CA LYS A 222 -12.98 -25.46 -2.96
C LYS A 222 -11.73 -26.33 -2.98
#